data_6967e41a21b3cfa0bda8ad78c384b255
#
_entry.id   6967e41a21b3cfa0bda8ad78c384b255
#
_cell.length_a   1.000
_cell.length_b   1.000
_cell.length_c   1.000
_cell.angle_alpha   90.00
_cell.angle_beta   90.00
_cell.angle_gamma   90.00
#
_symmetry.space_group_name_H-M   'P 1'
#
loop_
_entity.id
_entity.type
_entity.pdbx_description
1 polymer ?
#
loop_
_entity_poly.entity_id
_entity_poly.type
_entity_poly.pdbx_seq_one_letter_code
_entity_poly.pdbx_strand_id
1 'polypeptide(L)'
;MMNVYITKAAKFLPNDPVGNDEMEQYLGMIDGRPSKARRIVLRSNGIRQRYYALNRQGEVTHTNVQMAALAIRGLLDEHLQLDDIDLLACGTASPEQLVPSHGVMVHGELGGQRNMEVVSFAGSCCTGGDALKYASMNVRLGYAKNAVASASERISAWMRASYFQQESEQLAQLEQHPMLAFQKEFLRWMLSDGAYALLLQGSPGESGVSLRIEWIDITSFANTTETCMYAGAEKDSQGHLHGWASFPEQEWLTQSLFAVKQDTRLLSEHIIGLGIDYLLELSAKYHFSSDDVDWFLPHLSSMFFKDKILEESRRRGFFIPEERWFVNLPLVGNIASASGFAMIEELMYSGRLEKGQKILMMIPESARFSYCYCMMTVC
;
A
#
# COMPACT_ATOMS: atom_id res chain seq x y z
N MET A 1 -9.26 21.22 19.81
CA MET A 1 -9.15 20.62 18.45
C MET A 1 -10.36 19.72 18.24
N MET A 2 -10.91 19.69 17.04
CA MET A 2 -12.08 18.87 16.68
C MET A 2 -11.70 17.40 16.63
N ASN A 3 -12.60 16.49 17.00
CA ASN A 3 -12.45 15.06 16.70
C ASN A 3 -12.54 14.83 15.19
N VAL A 4 -11.94 13.74 14.74
CA VAL A 4 -12.02 13.33 13.32
C VAL A 4 -12.42 11.88 13.27
N TYR A 5 -13.35 11.56 12.38
CA TYR A 5 -13.91 10.23 12.21
C TYR A 5 -13.77 9.78 10.75
N ILE A 6 -13.39 8.53 10.54
CA ILE A 6 -13.63 7.85 9.28
C ILE A 6 -15.11 7.41 9.34
N THR A 7 -15.94 7.99 8.50
CA THR A 7 -17.40 7.77 8.53
C THR A 7 -17.89 6.86 7.42
N LYS A 8 -17.14 6.78 6.31
CA LYS A 8 -17.39 5.84 5.21
C LYS A 8 -16.07 5.31 4.66
N ALA A 9 -16.12 4.12 4.13
CA ALA A 9 -15.04 3.51 3.36
C ALA A 9 -15.62 2.89 2.08
N ALA A 10 -14.85 2.91 0.99
CA ALA A 10 -15.25 2.27 -0.26
C ALA A 10 -14.03 1.73 -0.99
N LYS A 11 -14.26 0.77 -1.89
CA LYS A 11 -13.22 0.12 -2.68
C LYS A 11 -13.60 -0.03 -4.14
N PHE A 12 -12.58 -0.17 -4.96
CA PHE A 12 -12.70 -0.70 -6.30
C PHE A 12 -11.55 -1.69 -6.55
N LEU A 13 -11.92 -2.94 -6.85
CA LEU A 13 -10.98 -3.99 -7.24
C LEU A 13 -11.25 -4.32 -8.71
N PRO A 14 -10.22 -4.21 -9.58
CA PRO A 14 -10.43 -4.38 -11.02
C PRO A 14 -10.62 -5.85 -11.39
N ASN A 15 -11.60 -6.11 -12.25
CA ASN A 15 -11.88 -7.43 -12.83
C ASN A 15 -12.20 -8.53 -11.79
N ASP A 16 -12.16 -9.78 -12.20
CA ASP A 16 -12.26 -10.93 -11.31
C ASP A 16 -10.93 -11.21 -10.60
N PRO A 17 -10.96 -11.82 -9.40
CA PRO A 17 -9.73 -12.20 -8.72
C PRO A 17 -8.93 -13.23 -9.50
N VAL A 18 -7.62 -13.08 -9.50
CA VAL A 18 -6.66 -13.94 -10.22
C VAL A 18 -5.99 -14.88 -9.22
N GLY A 19 -6.17 -16.19 -9.43
CA GLY A 19 -5.54 -17.24 -8.65
C GLY A 19 -4.05 -17.41 -8.95
N ASN A 20 -3.35 -18.14 -8.07
CA ASN A 20 -1.91 -18.37 -8.18
C ASN A 20 -1.47 -19.03 -9.51
N ASP A 21 -2.31 -19.88 -10.06
CA ASP A 21 -1.98 -20.62 -11.29
C ASP A 21 -2.23 -19.82 -12.57
N GLU A 22 -3.00 -18.72 -12.48
CA GLU A 22 -3.38 -17.90 -13.61
C GLU A 22 -2.47 -16.67 -13.82
N MET A 23 -1.65 -16.31 -12.84
CA MET A 23 -0.88 -15.06 -12.83
C MET A 23 -0.07 -14.81 -14.10
N GLU A 24 0.59 -15.85 -14.63
CA GLU A 24 1.41 -15.75 -15.85
C GLU A 24 0.59 -15.57 -17.12
N GLN A 25 -0.72 -15.86 -17.10
CA GLN A 25 -1.63 -15.54 -18.20
C GLN A 25 -1.88 -14.02 -18.33
N TYR A 26 -1.80 -13.29 -17.21
CA TYR A 26 -1.98 -11.84 -17.16
C TYR A 26 -0.66 -11.08 -17.28
N LEU A 27 0.36 -11.51 -16.52
CA LEU A 27 1.65 -10.84 -16.45
C LEU A 27 2.64 -11.26 -17.55
N GLY A 28 2.32 -12.32 -18.27
CA GLY A 28 3.21 -12.95 -19.26
C GLY A 28 4.29 -13.82 -18.61
N MET A 29 4.97 -14.61 -19.44
CA MET A 29 6.10 -15.46 -19.05
C MET A 29 7.40 -14.82 -19.54
N ILE A 30 8.40 -14.70 -18.66
CA ILE A 30 9.74 -14.25 -19.03
C ILE A 30 10.38 -15.37 -19.88
N ASP A 31 10.89 -15.03 -21.07
CA ASP A 31 11.42 -15.98 -22.07
C ASP A 31 10.44 -17.11 -22.48
N GLY A 32 9.14 -16.85 -22.36
CA GLY A 32 8.12 -17.85 -22.67
C GLY A 32 8.15 -19.08 -21.75
N ARG A 33 8.80 -18.99 -20.59
CA ARG A 33 8.95 -20.09 -19.62
C ARG A 33 8.33 -19.74 -18.29
N PRO A 34 7.69 -20.70 -17.59
CA PRO A 34 7.20 -20.50 -16.23
C PRO A 34 8.34 -20.14 -15.27
N SER A 35 8.11 -19.15 -14.39
CA SER A 35 9.10 -18.73 -13.39
C SER A 35 9.40 -19.84 -12.38
N LYS A 36 10.68 -20.13 -12.17
CA LYS A 36 11.13 -21.05 -11.13
C LYS A 36 10.94 -20.45 -9.71
N ALA A 37 11.05 -19.13 -9.57
CA ALA A 37 10.85 -18.43 -8.29
C ALA A 37 9.40 -18.43 -7.83
N ARG A 38 8.42 -18.43 -8.75
CA ARG A 38 6.99 -18.38 -8.46
C ARG A 38 6.58 -19.38 -7.38
N ARG A 39 6.92 -20.66 -7.55
CA ARG A 39 6.51 -21.72 -6.62
C ARG A 39 7.06 -21.51 -5.20
N ILE A 40 8.28 -21.00 -5.09
CA ILE A 40 8.93 -20.74 -3.81
C ILE A 40 8.28 -19.56 -3.11
N VAL A 41 8.10 -18.46 -3.83
CA VAL A 41 7.50 -17.22 -3.29
C VAL A 41 6.04 -17.45 -2.90
N LEU A 42 5.23 -18.07 -3.75
CA LEU A 42 3.82 -18.32 -3.49
C LEU A 42 3.60 -19.28 -2.31
N ARG A 43 4.53 -20.20 -2.05
CA ARG A 43 4.43 -21.09 -0.89
C ARG A 43 4.59 -20.34 0.43
N SER A 44 5.39 -19.27 0.47
CA SER A 44 5.72 -18.55 1.70
C SER A 44 4.89 -17.29 1.90
N ASN A 45 4.34 -16.68 0.82
CA ASN A 45 3.64 -15.41 0.94
C ASN A 45 2.19 -15.52 1.44
N GLY A 46 1.58 -16.70 1.37
CA GLY A 46 0.22 -16.97 1.85
C GLY A 46 -0.90 -16.32 1.02
N ILE A 47 -0.58 -15.67 -0.09
CA ILE A 47 -1.57 -15.04 -0.98
C ILE A 47 -2.19 -16.11 -1.86
N ARG A 48 -3.51 -16.18 -1.88
CA ARG A 48 -4.29 -17.13 -2.68
C ARG A 48 -4.80 -16.52 -3.96
N GLN A 49 -5.16 -15.24 -3.92
CA GLN A 49 -5.65 -14.47 -5.06
C GLN A 49 -5.22 -13.00 -4.95
N ARG A 50 -5.27 -12.30 -6.07
CA ARG A 50 -5.00 -10.87 -6.22
C ARG A 50 -5.82 -10.32 -7.37
N TYR A 51 -5.72 -9.03 -7.61
CA TYR A 51 -6.44 -8.35 -8.68
C TYR A 51 -5.46 -7.68 -9.62
N TYR A 52 -5.77 -7.68 -10.91
CA TYR A 52 -5.01 -6.99 -11.94
C TYR A 52 -5.92 -6.15 -12.83
N ALA A 53 -5.55 -4.90 -13.05
CA ALA A 53 -6.18 -4.04 -14.04
C ALA A 53 -5.71 -4.39 -15.47
N LEU A 54 -5.66 -5.67 -15.75
CA LEU A 54 -5.27 -6.30 -17.01
C LEU A 54 -6.27 -7.39 -17.39
N ASN A 55 -6.50 -7.57 -18.68
CA ASN A 55 -7.15 -8.78 -19.19
C ASN A 55 -6.11 -9.89 -19.45
N ARG A 56 -6.56 -11.07 -19.88
CA ARG A 56 -5.68 -12.22 -20.19
C ARG A 56 -4.77 -12.00 -21.40
N GLN A 57 -5.06 -11.00 -22.24
CA GLN A 57 -4.21 -10.57 -23.35
C GLN A 57 -3.13 -9.58 -22.88
N GLY A 58 -3.13 -9.22 -21.58
CA GLY A 58 -2.22 -8.24 -20.99
C GLY A 58 -2.60 -6.79 -21.35
N GLU A 59 -3.82 -6.55 -21.86
CA GLU A 59 -4.31 -5.20 -22.13
C GLU A 59 -4.84 -4.56 -20.86
N VAL A 60 -4.63 -3.25 -20.74
CA VAL A 60 -5.07 -2.45 -19.57
C VAL A 60 -6.59 -2.32 -19.61
N THR A 61 -7.25 -2.71 -18.53
CA THR A 61 -8.71 -2.57 -18.37
C THR A 61 -9.10 -1.27 -17.64
N HIS A 62 -8.28 -0.87 -16.67
CA HIS A 62 -8.48 0.36 -15.89
C HIS A 62 -7.13 1.04 -15.65
N THR A 63 -7.12 2.35 -15.70
CA THR A 63 -5.99 3.15 -15.24
C THR A 63 -6.01 3.26 -13.71
N ASN A 64 -4.88 3.61 -13.08
CA ASN A 64 -4.83 3.87 -11.64
C ASN A 64 -5.76 5.03 -11.25
N VAL A 65 -5.82 6.05 -12.09
CA VAL A 65 -6.72 7.21 -11.94
C VAL A 65 -8.19 6.78 -11.95
N GLN A 66 -8.60 5.93 -12.91
CA GLN A 66 -9.97 5.42 -12.99
C GLN A 66 -10.34 4.58 -11.77
N MET A 67 -9.44 3.71 -11.31
CA MET A 67 -9.70 2.90 -10.11
C MET A 67 -9.89 3.78 -8.87
N ALA A 68 -9.04 4.78 -8.67
CA ALA A 68 -9.14 5.73 -7.56
C ALA A 68 -10.47 6.50 -7.64
N ALA A 69 -10.85 7.00 -8.81
CA ALA A 69 -12.11 7.71 -9.01
C ALA A 69 -13.33 6.81 -8.73
N LEU A 70 -13.30 5.54 -9.15
CA LEU A 70 -14.37 4.58 -8.88
C LEU A 70 -14.50 4.26 -7.39
N ALA A 71 -13.39 4.11 -6.66
CA ALA A 71 -13.42 3.94 -5.21
C ALA A 71 -14.00 5.18 -4.50
N ILE A 72 -13.63 6.40 -4.93
CA ILE A 72 -14.16 7.64 -4.37
C ILE A 72 -15.66 7.78 -4.65
N ARG A 73 -16.11 7.46 -5.89
CA ARG A 73 -17.53 7.44 -6.23
C ARG A 73 -18.35 6.47 -5.36
N GLY A 74 -17.72 5.39 -4.89
CA GLY A 74 -18.33 4.44 -3.95
C GLY A 74 -18.65 5.02 -2.57
N LEU A 75 -18.10 6.19 -2.21
CA LEU A 75 -18.44 6.92 -0.98
C LEU A 75 -19.73 7.75 -1.12
N LEU A 76 -20.11 8.09 -2.37
CA LEU A 76 -21.20 9.03 -2.65
C LEU A 76 -22.57 8.34 -2.47
N ASP A 77 -23.52 9.07 -1.92
CA ASP A 77 -24.90 8.65 -1.76
C ASP A 77 -25.83 9.89 -1.68
N GLU A 78 -27.06 9.74 -1.21
CA GLU A 78 -28.02 10.83 -1.07
C GLU A 78 -27.58 11.91 -0.07
N HIS A 79 -26.68 11.61 0.88
CA HIS A 79 -26.18 12.50 1.93
C HIS A 79 -24.80 13.08 1.62
N LEU A 80 -24.09 12.55 0.63
CA LEU A 80 -22.77 13.02 0.21
C LEU A 80 -22.68 13.01 -1.32
N GLN A 81 -22.65 14.19 -1.92
CA GLN A 81 -22.42 14.38 -3.34
C GLN A 81 -20.94 14.72 -3.59
N LEU A 82 -20.47 14.59 -4.82
CA LEU A 82 -19.09 14.93 -5.19
C LEU A 82 -18.72 16.38 -4.84
N ASP A 83 -19.65 17.30 -5.08
CA ASP A 83 -19.45 18.73 -4.83
C ASP A 83 -19.46 19.10 -3.32
N ASP A 84 -19.78 18.17 -2.43
CA ASP A 84 -19.65 18.34 -0.98
C ASP A 84 -18.24 18.05 -0.46
N ILE A 85 -17.36 17.47 -1.28
CA ILE A 85 -15.98 17.15 -0.90
C ILE A 85 -15.14 18.42 -0.99
N ASP A 86 -14.51 18.81 0.12
CA ASP A 86 -13.66 19.99 0.21
C ASP A 86 -12.21 19.69 -0.15
N LEU A 87 -11.75 18.47 0.15
CA LEU A 87 -10.37 18.06 0.04
C LEU A 87 -10.24 16.61 -0.43
N LEU A 88 -9.35 16.41 -1.40
CA LEU A 88 -8.94 15.10 -1.90
C LEU A 88 -7.44 14.89 -1.68
N ALA A 89 -7.07 13.96 -0.81
CA ALA A 89 -5.70 13.53 -0.59
C ALA A 89 -5.48 12.13 -1.17
N CYS A 90 -4.59 11.99 -2.16
CA CYS A 90 -4.33 10.74 -2.85
C CYS A 90 -2.91 10.24 -2.59
N GLY A 91 -2.77 8.96 -2.19
CA GLY A 91 -1.50 8.25 -2.07
C GLY A 91 -1.36 7.16 -3.12
N THR A 92 -0.20 7.03 -3.73
CA THR A 92 0.13 5.94 -4.66
C THR A 92 1.63 5.71 -4.75
N ALA A 93 2.04 4.45 -4.92
CA ALA A 93 3.40 4.08 -5.32
C ALA A 93 3.54 4.00 -6.86
N SER A 94 2.43 3.87 -7.59
CA SER A 94 2.39 3.62 -9.02
C SER A 94 1.67 4.72 -9.82
N PRO A 95 2.13 6.00 -9.75
CA PRO A 95 1.60 7.05 -10.61
C PRO A 95 1.86 6.69 -12.07
N GLU A 96 0.90 6.99 -12.96
CA GLU A 96 1.03 6.65 -14.39
C GLU A 96 1.89 7.66 -15.16
N GLN A 97 2.05 8.86 -14.62
CA GLN A 97 2.89 9.93 -15.15
C GLN A 97 3.54 10.73 -14.00
N LEU A 98 4.62 11.43 -14.32
CA LEU A 98 5.31 12.30 -13.37
C LEU A 98 4.56 13.61 -13.15
N VAL A 99 3.99 14.19 -14.22
CA VAL A 99 3.16 15.40 -14.22
C VAL A 99 2.03 15.24 -15.22
N PRO A 100 0.80 15.69 -14.89
CA PRO A 100 0.33 16.21 -13.61
C PRO A 100 0.37 15.16 -12.49
N SER A 101 0.23 15.58 -11.23
CA SER A 101 0.20 14.66 -10.09
C SER A 101 -1.03 13.74 -10.12
N HIS A 102 -0.90 12.54 -9.51
CA HIS A 102 -1.96 11.53 -9.50
C HIS A 102 -3.32 12.08 -9.00
N GLY A 103 -3.36 12.78 -7.87
CA GLY A 103 -4.60 13.32 -7.31
C GLY A 103 -5.28 14.35 -8.21
N VAL A 104 -4.50 15.19 -8.92
CA VAL A 104 -5.06 16.15 -9.88
C VAL A 104 -5.71 15.41 -11.06
N MET A 105 -5.10 14.30 -11.52
CA MET A 105 -5.70 13.46 -12.55
C MET A 105 -6.97 12.76 -12.05
N VAL A 106 -6.98 12.30 -10.80
CA VAL A 106 -8.17 11.69 -10.16
C VAL A 106 -9.30 12.72 -10.06
N HIS A 107 -9.01 13.96 -9.66
CA HIS A 107 -10.01 15.04 -9.64
C HIS A 107 -10.59 15.29 -11.04
N GLY A 108 -9.74 15.34 -12.07
CA GLY A 108 -10.20 15.46 -13.46
C GLY A 108 -11.10 14.32 -13.91
N GLU A 109 -10.80 13.08 -13.54
CA GLU A 109 -11.62 11.89 -13.83
C GLU A 109 -12.94 11.88 -13.06
N LEU A 110 -12.95 12.38 -11.83
CA LEU A 110 -14.17 12.55 -11.04
C LEU A 110 -15.10 13.57 -11.68
N GLY A 111 -14.60 14.64 -12.27
CA GLY A 111 -15.39 15.75 -12.74
C GLY A 111 -15.99 16.56 -11.58
N GLY A 112 -17.29 16.90 -11.67
CA GLY A 112 -17.97 17.75 -10.71
C GLY A 112 -18.00 19.21 -11.16
N GLN A 113 -18.67 20.08 -10.39
CA GLN A 113 -18.81 21.50 -10.70
C GLN A 113 -18.03 22.41 -9.74
N ARG A 114 -17.65 21.87 -8.57
CA ARG A 114 -16.92 22.62 -7.55
C ARG A 114 -15.42 22.27 -7.57
N ASN A 115 -14.61 23.30 -7.45
CA ASN A 115 -13.18 23.13 -7.20
C ASN A 115 -12.96 22.65 -5.75
N MET A 116 -11.97 21.79 -5.55
CA MET A 116 -11.56 21.30 -4.23
C MET A 116 -10.05 21.39 -4.06
N GLU A 117 -9.58 21.33 -2.83
CA GLU A 117 -8.14 21.15 -2.56
C GLU A 117 -7.71 19.74 -2.93
N VAL A 118 -6.60 19.62 -3.67
CA VAL A 118 -6.08 18.32 -4.09
C VAL A 118 -4.61 18.19 -3.74
N VAL A 119 -4.25 17.13 -3.04
CA VAL A 119 -2.86 16.80 -2.67
C VAL A 119 -2.53 15.37 -3.10
N SER A 120 -1.33 15.18 -3.60
CA SER A 120 -0.80 13.86 -3.98
C SER A 120 0.44 13.51 -3.20
N PHE A 121 0.47 12.29 -2.70
CA PHE A 121 1.63 11.68 -2.06
C PHE A 121 2.16 10.57 -2.98
N ALA A 122 3.44 10.66 -3.32
CA ALA A 122 4.15 9.68 -4.12
C ALA A 122 5.28 9.05 -3.30
N GLY A 123 5.39 7.72 -3.34
CA GLY A 123 6.37 6.98 -2.55
C GLY A 123 6.08 5.49 -2.59
N SER A 124 5.79 4.88 -1.44
CA SER A 124 5.44 3.47 -1.36
C SER A 124 4.29 3.22 -0.38
N CYS A 125 4.36 2.17 0.44
CA CYS A 125 3.23 1.71 1.26
C CYS A 125 2.68 2.77 2.25
N CYS A 126 3.52 3.68 2.77
CA CYS A 126 3.09 4.72 3.71
C CYS A 126 2.28 5.86 3.07
N THR A 127 2.27 6.01 1.74
CA THR A 127 1.59 7.15 1.08
C THR A 127 0.09 7.21 1.31
N GLY A 128 -0.58 6.06 1.50
CA GLY A 128 -1.97 6.03 1.98
C GLY A 128 -2.10 6.60 3.40
N GLY A 129 -1.17 6.26 4.29
CA GLY A 129 -1.08 6.85 5.63
C GLY A 129 -0.82 8.35 5.62
N ASP A 130 0.05 8.84 4.72
CA ASP A 130 0.29 10.28 4.52
C ASP A 130 -0.99 10.99 4.08
N ALA A 131 -1.72 10.44 3.12
CA ALA A 131 -3.01 10.96 2.65
C ALA A 131 -4.04 11.01 3.79
N LEU A 132 -4.14 9.93 4.59
CA LEU A 132 -5.03 9.85 5.75
C LEU A 132 -4.66 10.90 6.81
N LYS A 133 -3.37 11.05 7.11
CA LYS A 133 -2.87 12.04 8.07
C LYS A 133 -3.19 13.46 7.61
N TYR A 134 -2.92 13.79 6.34
CA TYR A 134 -3.19 15.11 5.79
C TYR A 134 -4.68 15.44 5.84
N ALA A 135 -5.54 14.54 5.35
CA ALA A 135 -6.99 14.70 5.39
C ALA A 135 -7.50 14.89 6.84
N SER A 136 -7.01 14.06 7.78
CA SER A 136 -7.33 14.16 9.21
C SER A 136 -6.95 15.51 9.81
N MET A 137 -5.76 16.02 9.48
CA MET A 137 -5.30 17.32 9.98
C MET A 137 -6.19 18.47 9.47
N ASN A 138 -6.61 18.45 8.21
CA ASN A 138 -7.46 19.47 7.63
C ASN A 138 -8.87 19.49 8.25
N VAL A 139 -9.46 18.31 8.48
CA VAL A 139 -10.73 18.22 9.21
C VAL A 139 -10.57 18.70 10.66
N ARG A 140 -9.50 18.26 11.35
CA ARG A 140 -9.23 18.63 12.76
C ARG A 140 -9.05 20.13 12.97
N LEU A 141 -8.51 20.83 11.97
CA LEU A 141 -8.28 22.27 11.98
C LEU A 141 -9.48 23.08 11.42
N GLY A 142 -10.49 22.39 10.86
CA GLY A 142 -11.69 23.02 10.29
C GLY A 142 -11.49 23.62 8.90
N TYR A 143 -10.41 23.27 8.20
CA TYR A 143 -10.20 23.67 6.81
C TYR A 143 -11.05 22.86 5.83
N ALA A 144 -11.39 21.62 6.15
CA ALA A 144 -12.29 20.77 5.39
C ALA A 144 -13.39 20.23 6.31
N LYS A 145 -14.64 20.23 5.83
CA LYS A 145 -15.77 19.56 6.47
C LYS A 145 -15.83 18.09 6.05
N ASN A 146 -15.66 17.84 4.75
CA ASN A 146 -15.64 16.54 4.14
C ASN A 146 -14.28 16.37 3.42
N ALA A 147 -13.40 15.56 3.95
CA ALA A 147 -12.11 15.23 3.33
C ALA A 147 -12.10 13.77 2.89
N VAL A 148 -11.58 13.50 1.71
CA VAL A 148 -11.38 12.14 1.20
C VAL A 148 -9.89 11.82 1.19
N ALA A 149 -9.51 10.73 1.87
CA ALA A 149 -8.22 10.10 1.69
C ALA A 149 -8.38 8.90 0.75
N SER A 150 -7.65 8.86 -0.36
CA SER A 150 -7.64 7.74 -1.31
C SER A 150 -6.25 7.15 -1.44
N ALA A 151 -6.19 5.85 -1.55
CA ALA A 151 -4.96 5.11 -1.84
C ALA A 151 -5.24 4.10 -2.96
N SER A 152 -4.37 4.06 -3.97
CA SER A 152 -4.61 3.22 -5.15
C SER A 152 -3.32 2.78 -5.83
N GLU A 153 -3.36 1.59 -6.43
CA GLU A 153 -2.21 1.00 -7.11
C GLU A 153 -2.61 0.31 -8.40
N ARG A 154 -1.78 0.52 -9.42
CA ARG A 154 -1.75 -0.28 -10.65
C ARG A 154 -0.34 -0.84 -10.87
N ILE A 155 0.10 -1.64 -9.93
CA ILE A 155 1.48 -2.17 -9.92
C ILE A 155 1.66 -3.27 -10.98
N SER A 156 0.58 -3.93 -11.42
CA SER A 156 0.62 -4.90 -12.51
C SER A 156 1.30 -4.35 -13.77
N ALA A 157 1.21 -3.02 -14.00
CA ALA A 157 1.90 -2.36 -15.09
C ALA A 157 3.42 -2.58 -15.07
N TRP A 158 4.04 -2.61 -13.87
CA TRP A 158 5.49 -2.75 -13.69
C TRP A 158 5.96 -4.21 -13.59
N MET A 159 5.02 -5.17 -13.51
CA MET A 159 5.30 -6.59 -13.29
C MET A 159 5.19 -7.43 -14.58
N ARG A 160 4.93 -6.80 -15.72
CA ARG A 160 4.82 -7.51 -17.01
C ARG A 160 6.14 -8.14 -17.41
N ALA A 161 6.07 -9.35 -17.97
CA ALA A 161 7.25 -10.07 -18.47
C ALA A 161 8.05 -9.24 -19.49
N SER A 162 7.39 -8.40 -20.29
CA SER A 162 8.04 -7.54 -21.29
C SER A 162 9.08 -6.58 -20.71
N TYR A 163 8.94 -6.15 -19.45
CA TYR A 163 9.94 -5.29 -18.78
C TYR A 163 11.19 -6.05 -18.34
N PHE A 164 11.13 -7.38 -18.29
CA PHE A 164 12.24 -8.23 -17.87
C PHE A 164 12.90 -8.96 -19.06
N GLN A 165 12.30 -8.93 -20.26
CA GLN A 165 12.68 -9.78 -21.38
C GLN A 165 14.04 -9.42 -21.99
N GLN A 166 14.39 -8.14 -22.07
CA GLN A 166 15.69 -7.72 -22.58
C GLN A 166 16.83 -7.98 -21.61
N GLU A 167 16.53 -7.99 -20.33
CA GLU A 167 17.48 -8.36 -19.29
C GLU A 167 17.74 -9.86 -19.29
N SER A 168 16.74 -10.68 -19.62
CA SER A 168 16.89 -12.13 -19.68
C SER A 168 17.78 -12.58 -20.84
N GLU A 169 17.84 -11.84 -21.94
CA GLU A 169 18.82 -12.10 -23.02
C GLU A 169 20.27 -11.85 -22.55
N GLN A 170 20.48 -10.95 -21.59
CA GLN A 170 21.76 -10.80 -20.88
C GLN A 170 21.87 -11.78 -19.69
N LEU A 171 20.78 -12.38 -19.24
CA LEU A 171 20.68 -13.31 -18.11
C LEU A 171 21.31 -14.69 -18.35
N ALA A 172 21.69 -15.03 -19.58
CA ALA A 172 22.65 -16.14 -19.79
C ALA A 172 23.96 -15.91 -19.03
N GLN A 173 24.26 -14.65 -18.66
CA GLN A 173 25.31 -14.29 -17.71
C GLN A 173 24.84 -14.33 -16.23
N LEU A 174 23.55 -14.26 -15.95
CA LEU A 174 22.94 -14.30 -14.60
C LEU A 174 22.65 -15.72 -14.10
N GLU A 175 22.87 -16.76 -14.89
CA GLU A 175 23.00 -18.13 -14.34
C GLU A 175 24.09 -18.21 -13.27
N GLN A 176 25.00 -17.22 -13.26
CA GLN A 176 26.02 -17.04 -12.22
C GLN A 176 25.53 -16.28 -10.97
N HIS A 177 24.35 -15.64 -10.99
CA HIS A 177 23.80 -14.87 -9.87
C HIS A 177 22.29 -15.11 -9.65
N PRO A 178 21.88 -16.33 -9.20
CA PRO A 178 20.45 -16.69 -8.99
C PRO A 178 19.72 -15.77 -8.01
N MET A 179 20.46 -15.13 -7.10
CA MET A 179 19.90 -14.23 -6.08
C MET A 179 19.34 -12.94 -6.67
N LEU A 180 19.98 -12.38 -7.72
CA LEU A 180 19.49 -11.16 -8.40
C LEU A 180 18.17 -11.41 -9.15
N ALA A 181 18.07 -12.54 -9.83
CA ALA A 181 16.84 -12.95 -10.50
C ALA A 181 15.70 -13.15 -9.49
N PHE A 182 15.98 -13.73 -8.32
CA PHE A 182 15.00 -13.93 -7.25
C PHE A 182 14.53 -12.59 -6.67
N GLN A 183 15.41 -11.62 -6.43
CA GLN A 183 15.06 -10.30 -5.89
C GLN A 183 14.11 -9.52 -6.81
N LYS A 184 14.30 -9.60 -8.14
CA LYS A 184 13.44 -8.93 -9.14
C LYS A 184 12.08 -9.61 -9.28
N GLU A 185 12.03 -10.94 -9.19
CA GLU A 185 10.76 -11.66 -9.28
C GLU A 185 9.98 -11.73 -7.97
N PHE A 186 10.60 -11.46 -6.83
CA PHE A 186 9.97 -11.62 -5.52
C PHE A 186 8.67 -10.82 -5.39
N LEU A 187 8.69 -9.53 -5.75
CA LEU A 187 7.52 -8.66 -5.69
C LEU A 187 6.46 -9.00 -6.72
N ARG A 188 6.85 -9.55 -7.87
CA ARG A 188 5.95 -9.93 -8.96
C ARG A 188 4.84 -10.88 -8.51
N TRP A 189 5.13 -11.73 -7.53
CA TRP A 189 4.20 -12.75 -7.03
C TRP A 189 3.39 -12.33 -5.82
N MET A 190 3.56 -11.10 -5.33
CA MET A 190 2.88 -10.60 -4.13
C MET A 190 1.94 -9.43 -4.40
N LEU A 191 2.27 -8.59 -5.38
CA LEU A 191 1.59 -7.33 -5.60
C LEU A 191 0.24 -7.51 -6.31
N SER A 192 -0.67 -6.58 -6.05
CA SER A 192 -2.06 -6.55 -6.52
C SER A 192 -2.46 -5.12 -6.87
N ASP A 193 -3.40 -4.96 -7.78
CA ASP A 193 -4.01 -3.68 -8.12
C ASP A 193 -5.30 -3.47 -7.33
N GLY A 194 -5.65 -2.19 -7.10
CA GLY A 194 -6.90 -1.82 -6.46
C GLY A 194 -6.87 -0.39 -5.93
N ALA A 195 -8.03 0.10 -5.55
CA ALA A 195 -8.19 1.42 -4.97
C ALA A 195 -9.17 1.39 -3.80
N TYR A 196 -8.88 2.22 -2.80
CA TYR A 196 -9.70 2.41 -1.61
C TYR A 196 -9.82 3.90 -1.31
N ALA A 197 -10.95 4.30 -0.75
CA ALA A 197 -11.21 5.66 -0.33
C ALA A 197 -11.89 5.68 1.04
N LEU A 198 -11.50 6.63 1.87
CA LEU A 198 -12.03 6.87 3.21
C LEU A 198 -12.57 8.29 3.28
N LEU A 199 -13.81 8.47 3.78
CA LEU A 199 -14.38 9.78 4.08
C LEU A 199 -14.08 10.15 5.52
N LEU A 200 -13.52 11.34 5.73
CA LEU A 200 -13.21 11.92 7.03
C LEU A 200 -14.09 13.13 7.30
N GLN A 201 -14.69 13.15 8.51
CA GLN A 201 -15.60 14.21 8.97
C GLN A 201 -15.36 14.53 10.44
N GLY A 202 -15.83 15.71 10.89
CA GLY A 202 -15.70 16.17 12.28
C GLY A 202 -16.69 15.53 13.27
N SER A 203 -17.66 14.77 12.78
CA SER A 203 -18.67 14.04 13.56
C SER A 203 -18.78 12.60 13.09
N PRO A 204 -19.22 11.65 13.93
CA PRO A 204 -19.50 10.31 13.47
C PRO A 204 -20.65 10.32 12.47
N GLY A 205 -20.70 9.31 11.61
CA GLY A 205 -21.82 9.11 10.67
C GLY A 205 -23.15 8.91 11.40
N GLU A 206 -24.24 9.26 10.75
CA GLU A 206 -25.59 9.12 11.32
C GLU A 206 -26.01 7.66 11.52
N SER A 207 -25.43 6.75 10.76
CA SER A 207 -25.67 5.32 10.84
C SER A 207 -24.39 4.51 10.59
N GLY A 208 -24.36 3.28 11.08
CA GLY A 208 -23.22 2.37 10.90
C GLY A 208 -22.05 2.67 11.84
N VAL A 209 -20.93 2.02 11.57
CA VAL A 209 -19.69 2.16 12.34
C VAL A 209 -18.93 3.39 11.86
N SER A 210 -18.44 4.20 12.81
CA SER A 210 -17.47 5.25 12.56
C SER A 210 -16.21 4.99 13.37
N LEU A 211 -15.04 5.32 12.82
CA LEU A 211 -13.76 5.14 13.51
C LEU A 211 -13.19 6.52 13.86
N ARG A 212 -13.14 6.86 15.15
CA ARG A 212 -12.50 8.09 15.59
C ARG A 212 -10.98 7.94 15.56
N ILE A 213 -10.31 8.83 14.84
CA ILE A 213 -8.85 8.87 14.76
C ILE A 213 -8.30 9.52 16.04
N GLU A 214 -7.62 8.75 16.87
CA GLU A 214 -6.96 9.25 18.06
C GLU A 214 -5.66 9.97 17.69
N TRP A 215 -4.82 9.29 16.96
CA TRP A 215 -3.58 9.82 16.41
C TRP A 215 -3.12 9.06 15.18
N ILE A 216 -2.34 9.72 14.33
CA ILE A 216 -1.58 9.13 13.22
C ILE A 216 -0.15 9.61 13.36
N ASP A 217 0.79 8.68 13.46
CA ASP A 217 2.20 8.98 13.57
C ASP A 217 3.01 8.29 12.47
N ILE A 218 3.91 9.04 11.83
CA ILE A 218 4.69 8.58 10.70
C ILE A 218 6.14 8.97 10.94
N THR A 219 7.05 8.01 10.72
CA THR A 219 8.48 8.23 10.81
C THR A 219 9.22 7.63 9.62
N SER A 220 10.43 8.12 9.36
CA SER A 220 11.35 7.59 8.36
C SER A 220 12.71 7.34 8.98
N PHE A 221 13.29 6.18 8.68
CA PHE A 221 14.66 5.81 9.05
C PHE A 221 15.64 5.95 7.88
N ALA A 222 15.25 6.70 6.83
CA ALA A 222 16.05 6.88 5.62
C ALA A 222 17.42 7.54 5.87
N ASN A 223 17.58 8.26 7.00
CA ASN A 223 18.84 8.87 7.42
C ASN A 223 19.89 7.86 7.91
N THR A 224 19.47 6.66 8.31
CA THR A 224 20.34 5.62 8.87
C THR A 224 20.31 4.31 8.08
N THR A 225 19.47 4.21 7.05
CA THR A 225 19.30 2.99 6.27
C THR A 225 19.56 3.22 4.79
N GLU A 226 19.98 2.16 4.09
CA GLU A 226 20.07 2.13 2.64
C GLU A 226 18.68 1.99 1.98
N THR A 227 18.58 2.37 0.71
CA THR A 227 17.39 2.07 -0.10
C THR A 227 17.26 0.56 -0.28
N CYS A 228 16.09 0.03 0.06
CA CYS A 228 15.80 -1.40 0.04
C CYS A 228 14.88 -1.80 -1.14
N MET A 229 13.87 -0.97 -1.46
CA MET A 229 13.00 -1.19 -2.61
C MET A 229 12.94 0.07 -3.46
N TYR A 230 13.02 -0.10 -4.79
CA TYR A 230 13.05 1.02 -5.73
C TYR A 230 12.55 0.63 -7.12
N ALA A 231 12.11 1.63 -7.88
CA ALA A 231 11.77 1.56 -9.29
C ALA A 231 12.14 2.89 -9.97
N GLY A 232 12.40 2.86 -11.27
CA GLY A 232 12.88 4.05 -12.00
C GLY A 232 14.30 4.45 -11.60
N ALA A 233 15.12 3.50 -11.15
CA ALA A 233 16.46 3.73 -10.66
C ALA A 233 17.29 2.45 -10.68
N GLU A 234 18.62 2.59 -10.47
CA GLU A 234 19.54 1.50 -10.22
C GLU A 234 20.45 1.82 -9.04
N LYS A 235 20.80 0.80 -8.24
CA LYS A 235 21.64 0.92 -7.07
C LYS A 235 23.07 0.48 -7.44
N ASP A 236 24.05 1.31 -7.15
CA ASP A 236 25.46 0.98 -7.40
C ASP A 236 26.02 0.01 -6.34
N SER A 237 27.26 -0.41 -6.53
CA SER A 237 27.97 -1.32 -5.63
C SER A 237 28.25 -0.74 -4.23
N GLN A 238 28.08 0.58 -4.06
CA GLN A 238 28.26 1.29 -2.79
C GLN A 238 26.92 1.54 -2.09
N GLY A 239 25.81 1.11 -2.69
CA GLY A 239 24.46 1.29 -2.13
C GLY A 239 23.79 2.62 -2.49
N HIS A 240 24.40 3.45 -3.34
CA HIS A 240 23.79 4.70 -3.78
C HIS A 240 22.79 4.45 -4.91
N LEU A 241 21.66 5.14 -4.84
CA LEU A 241 20.60 5.04 -5.82
C LEU A 241 20.75 6.13 -6.90
N HIS A 242 20.80 5.71 -8.17
CA HIS A 242 20.85 6.59 -9.33
C HIS A 242 19.50 6.54 -10.05
N GLY A 243 18.82 7.68 -10.15
CA GLY A 243 17.52 7.79 -10.83
C GLY A 243 17.63 7.63 -12.35
N TRP A 244 16.53 7.23 -12.97
CA TRP A 244 16.43 6.96 -14.42
C TRP A 244 16.99 8.09 -15.31
N ALA A 245 16.85 9.34 -14.89
CA ALA A 245 17.34 10.50 -15.64
C ALA A 245 18.88 10.59 -15.70
N SER A 246 19.61 9.81 -14.89
CA SER A 246 21.08 9.72 -14.91
C SER A 246 21.60 8.69 -15.93
N PHE A 247 20.71 7.94 -16.59
CA PHE A 247 21.05 6.87 -17.52
C PHE A 247 20.70 7.26 -18.96
N PRO A 248 21.51 6.83 -19.96
CA PRO A 248 21.12 6.89 -21.37
C PRO A 248 19.79 6.16 -21.61
N GLU A 249 18.96 6.66 -22.52
CA GLU A 249 17.63 6.08 -22.79
C GLU A 249 17.70 4.59 -23.18
N GLN A 250 18.75 4.17 -23.90
CA GLN A 250 18.97 2.79 -24.31
C GLN A 250 19.15 1.83 -23.12
N GLU A 251 19.62 2.36 -21.98
CA GLU A 251 19.85 1.57 -20.78
C GLU A 251 18.57 1.37 -19.95
N TRP A 252 17.53 2.15 -20.16
CA TRP A 252 16.30 2.05 -19.38
C TRP A 252 15.64 0.67 -19.47
N LEU A 253 15.66 0.07 -20.66
CA LEU A 253 15.11 -1.26 -20.89
C LEU A 253 16.13 -2.37 -20.58
N THR A 254 17.39 -2.19 -20.99
CA THR A 254 18.42 -3.23 -20.82
C THR A 254 18.78 -3.45 -19.35
N GLN A 255 18.60 -2.45 -18.48
CA GLN A 255 18.80 -2.55 -17.03
C GLN A 255 17.48 -2.71 -16.26
N SER A 256 16.34 -2.83 -16.95
CA SER A 256 15.00 -2.92 -16.34
C SER A 256 14.78 -1.82 -15.28
N LEU A 257 15.17 -0.56 -15.58
CA LEU A 257 15.15 0.53 -14.60
C LEU A 257 13.76 0.76 -13.99
N PHE A 258 12.69 0.55 -14.77
CA PHE A 258 11.31 0.74 -14.32
C PHE A 258 10.68 -0.50 -13.68
N ALA A 259 11.39 -1.63 -13.62
CA ALA A 259 10.95 -2.76 -12.83
C ALA A 259 11.13 -2.48 -11.34
N VAL A 260 10.20 -2.96 -10.51
CA VAL A 260 10.34 -2.87 -9.05
C VAL A 260 11.38 -3.87 -8.57
N LYS A 261 12.36 -3.41 -7.83
CA LYS A 261 13.47 -4.21 -7.28
C LYS A 261 13.47 -4.12 -5.76
N GLN A 262 13.82 -5.21 -5.08
CA GLN A 262 13.90 -5.24 -3.62
C GLN A 262 15.10 -6.02 -3.12
N ASP A 263 15.90 -5.42 -2.25
CA ASP A 263 16.95 -6.10 -1.50
C ASP A 263 16.32 -6.87 -0.33
N THR A 264 16.17 -8.19 -0.54
CA THR A 264 15.53 -9.07 0.46
C THR A 264 16.39 -9.27 1.72
N ARG A 265 17.71 -9.03 1.66
CA ARG A 265 18.61 -9.06 2.82
C ARG A 265 18.34 -7.86 3.72
N LEU A 266 18.39 -6.63 3.18
CA LEU A 266 18.08 -5.42 3.94
C LEU A 266 16.65 -5.46 4.49
N LEU A 267 15.69 -5.96 3.70
CA LEU A 267 14.32 -6.16 4.16
C LEU A 267 14.26 -7.02 5.43
N SER A 268 14.92 -8.17 5.40
CA SER A 268 14.90 -9.12 6.53
C SER A 268 15.63 -8.59 7.77
N GLU A 269 16.67 -7.78 7.56
CA GLU A 269 17.47 -7.21 8.66
C GLU A 269 16.73 -6.10 9.42
N HIS A 270 15.92 -5.28 8.73
CA HIS A 270 15.45 -4.02 9.29
C HIS A 270 13.95 -3.94 9.52
N ILE A 271 13.12 -4.49 8.62
CA ILE A 271 11.69 -4.17 8.54
C ILE A 271 10.90 -4.45 9.83
N ILE A 272 11.26 -5.48 10.58
CA ILE A 272 10.56 -5.83 11.82
C ILE A 272 11.14 -5.07 13.01
N GLY A 273 12.48 -5.08 13.15
CA GLY A 273 13.15 -4.46 14.30
C GLY A 273 12.81 -2.98 14.44
N LEU A 274 13.01 -2.21 13.37
CA LEU A 274 12.71 -0.76 13.35
C LEU A 274 11.22 -0.48 13.59
N GLY A 275 10.32 -1.31 13.03
CA GLY A 275 8.88 -1.15 13.25
C GLY A 275 8.48 -1.36 14.70
N ILE A 276 9.00 -2.39 15.37
CA ILE A 276 8.70 -2.65 16.79
C ILE A 276 9.37 -1.59 17.69
N ASP A 277 10.61 -1.17 17.39
CA ASP A 277 11.24 -0.09 18.15
C ASP A 277 10.38 1.18 18.11
N TYR A 278 9.89 1.56 16.93
CA TYR A 278 9.02 2.72 16.81
C TYR A 278 7.65 2.50 17.49
N LEU A 279 7.07 1.31 17.45
CA LEU A 279 5.85 0.99 18.18
C LEU A 279 6.01 1.19 19.69
N LEU A 280 7.16 0.81 20.27
CA LEU A 280 7.46 1.02 21.68
C LEU A 280 7.62 2.51 22.02
N GLU A 281 8.24 3.31 21.16
CA GLU A 281 8.29 4.77 21.30
C GLU A 281 6.88 5.38 21.32
N LEU A 282 5.99 4.93 20.40
CA LEU A 282 4.60 5.40 20.34
C LEU A 282 3.79 4.96 21.56
N SER A 283 4.01 3.73 22.05
CA SER A 283 3.40 3.23 23.28
C SER A 283 3.72 4.14 24.47
N ALA A 284 4.98 4.54 24.61
CA ALA A 284 5.41 5.48 25.64
C ALA A 284 4.84 6.90 25.41
N LYS A 285 4.86 7.39 24.17
CA LYS A 285 4.39 8.73 23.77
C LYS A 285 2.90 8.92 24.00
N TYR A 286 2.10 7.94 23.67
CA TYR A 286 0.63 8.00 23.73
C TYR A 286 0.02 7.22 24.89
N HIS A 287 0.86 6.68 25.78
CA HIS A 287 0.46 5.97 27.00
C HIS A 287 -0.54 4.84 26.77
N PHE A 288 -0.21 3.91 25.88
CA PHE A 288 -0.99 2.70 25.63
C PHE A 288 -0.12 1.44 25.67
N SER A 289 -0.75 0.30 25.90
CA SER A 289 -0.12 -1.02 25.94
C SER A 289 -0.75 -1.95 24.89
N SER A 290 -0.20 -3.14 24.72
CA SER A 290 -0.78 -4.17 23.86
C SER A 290 -2.18 -4.61 24.33
N ASP A 291 -2.49 -4.50 25.63
CA ASP A 291 -3.79 -4.86 26.18
C ASP A 291 -4.90 -3.88 25.78
N ASP A 292 -4.52 -2.63 25.48
CA ASP A 292 -5.43 -1.58 25.00
C ASP A 292 -5.86 -1.78 23.52
N VAL A 293 -5.30 -2.74 22.79
CA VAL A 293 -5.56 -2.95 21.36
C VAL A 293 -6.48 -4.15 21.19
N ASP A 294 -7.72 -3.90 20.76
CA ASP A 294 -8.70 -4.94 20.46
C ASP A 294 -8.48 -5.53 19.06
N TRP A 295 -8.12 -4.70 18.10
CA TRP A 295 -7.84 -5.09 16.72
C TRP A 295 -6.50 -4.55 16.25
N PHE A 296 -5.66 -5.42 15.71
CA PHE A 296 -4.39 -5.05 15.09
C PHE A 296 -4.45 -5.30 13.58
N LEU A 297 -4.20 -4.27 12.80
CA LEU A 297 -4.22 -4.26 11.34
C LEU A 297 -2.80 -4.08 10.80
N PRO A 298 -1.94 -5.11 10.81
CA PRO A 298 -0.62 -5.01 10.22
C PRO A 298 -0.68 -5.14 8.70
N HIS A 299 -0.21 -4.13 7.97
CA HIS A 299 0.10 -4.32 6.56
C HIS A 299 1.26 -5.30 6.42
N LEU A 300 0.97 -6.49 5.92
CA LEU A 300 1.95 -7.51 5.59
C LEU A 300 2.16 -7.57 4.08
N SER A 301 3.39 -7.48 3.61
CA SER A 301 3.71 -7.74 2.20
C SER A 301 3.70 -9.24 1.88
N SER A 302 3.88 -10.09 2.90
CA SER A 302 3.90 -11.55 2.84
C SER A 302 3.53 -12.11 4.20
N MET A 303 2.77 -13.20 4.26
CA MET A 303 2.47 -13.92 5.52
C MET A 303 3.75 -14.47 6.18
N PHE A 304 4.85 -14.58 5.45
CA PHE A 304 6.16 -14.91 6.00
C PHE A 304 6.60 -14.01 7.17
N PHE A 305 6.16 -12.76 7.18
CA PHE A 305 6.51 -11.81 8.24
C PHE A 305 5.65 -11.93 9.49
N LYS A 306 4.50 -12.60 9.41
CA LYS A 306 3.55 -12.70 10.51
C LYS A 306 4.16 -13.31 11.77
N ASP A 307 4.71 -14.52 11.64
CA ASP A 307 5.31 -15.25 12.77
C ASP A 307 6.52 -14.49 13.34
N LYS A 308 7.30 -13.86 12.49
CA LYS A 308 8.46 -13.05 12.90
C LYS A 308 8.04 -11.80 13.70
N ILE A 309 6.96 -11.13 13.29
CA ILE A 309 6.42 -9.98 14.05
C ILE A 309 5.89 -10.47 15.40
N LEU A 310 5.17 -11.58 15.46
CA LEU A 310 4.67 -12.17 16.71
C LEU A 310 5.83 -12.52 17.66
N GLU A 311 6.88 -13.15 17.16
CA GLU A 311 8.08 -13.52 17.93
C GLU A 311 8.80 -12.28 18.47
N GLU A 312 9.09 -11.29 17.60
CA GLU A 312 9.82 -10.09 17.97
C GLU A 312 9.00 -9.20 18.93
N SER A 313 7.70 -9.05 18.70
CA SER A 313 6.79 -8.33 19.59
C SER A 313 6.76 -8.95 20.99
N ARG A 314 6.70 -10.29 21.07
CA ARG A 314 6.76 -11.00 22.35
C ARG A 314 8.10 -10.78 23.05
N ARG A 315 9.20 -10.89 22.31
CA ARG A 315 10.55 -10.67 22.84
C ARG A 315 10.77 -9.27 23.39
N ARG A 316 10.11 -8.26 22.75
CA ARG A 316 10.21 -6.84 23.15
C ARG A 316 9.15 -6.42 24.17
N GLY A 317 8.24 -7.30 24.59
CA GLY A 317 7.25 -7.02 25.61
C GLY A 317 6.01 -6.22 25.13
N PHE A 318 5.79 -6.11 23.82
CA PHE A 318 4.56 -5.53 23.25
C PHE A 318 3.86 -6.57 22.37
N PHE A 319 3.16 -7.50 23.00
CA PHE A 319 2.56 -8.63 22.32
C PHE A 319 1.04 -8.49 22.17
N ILE A 320 0.56 -8.43 20.93
CA ILE A 320 -0.86 -8.51 20.59
C ILE A 320 -1.12 -9.92 20.08
N PRO A 321 -2.03 -10.69 20.74
CA PRO A 321 -2.37 -12.06 20.34
C PRO A 321 -2.92 -12.13 18.91
N GLU A 322 -2.64 -13.23 18.21
CA GLU A 322 -3.03 -13.42 16.81
C GLU A 322 -4.54 -13.33 16.58
N GLU A 323 -5.34 -13.69 17.55
CA GLU A 323 -6.81 -13.65 17.53
C GLU A 323 -7.35 -12.22 17.38
N ARG A 324 -6.54 -11.22 17.75
CA ARG A 324 -6.84 -9.79 17.57
C ARG A 324 -6.32 -9.22 16.25
N TRP A 325 -5.66 -10.04 15.42
CA TRP A 325 -5.14 -9.57 14.12
C TRP A 325 -6.22 -9.66 13.05
N PHE A 326 -6.33 -8.62 12.27
CA PHE A 326 -7.14 -8.63 11.06
C PHE A 326 -6.22 -8.45 9.85
N VAL A 327 -6.16 -9.46 9.00
CA VAL A 327 -5.30 -9.50 7.80
C VAL A 327 -6.10 -10.06 6.63
N ASN A 328 -6.21 -9.31 5.56
CA ASN A 328 -6.90 -9.71 4.33
C ASN A 328 -5.97 -9.99 3.14
N LEU A 329 -4.66 -9.90 3.34
CA LEU A 329 -3.63 -10.21 2.33
C LEU A 329 -3.89 -11.48 1.51
N PRO A 330 -4.35 -12.62 2.10
CA PRO A 330 -4.61 -13.84 1.32
C PRO A 330 -5.66 -13.69 0.23
N LEU A 331 -6.57 -12.73 0.36
CA LEU A 331 -7.74 -12.55 -0.51
C LEU A 331 -7.63 -11.35 -1.46
N VAL A 332 -6.86 -10.32 -1.09
CA VAL A 332 -6.74 -9.10 -1.89
C VAL A 332 -5.34 -8.90 -2.47
N GLY A 333 -4.35 -9.67 -2.00
CA GLY A 333 -2.95 -9.47 -2.34
C GLY A 333 -2.35 -8.22 -1.66
N ASN A 334 -1.09 -7.92 -1.99
CA ASN A 334 -0.42 -6.73 -1.49
C ASN A 334 -0.71 -5.53 -2.41
N ILE A 335 -1.59 -4.62 -1.97
CA ILE A 335 -1.96 -3.40 -2.71
C ILE A 335 -1.14 -2.20 -2.19
N ALA A 336 0.08 -2.42 -1.76
CA ALA A 336 1.04 -1.42 -1.28
C ALA A 336 0.37 -0.28 -0.45
N SER A 337 0.25 0.95 -0.99
CA SER A 337 -0.30 2.13 -0.29
C SER A 337 -1.74 1.94 0.18
N ALA A 338 -2.53 1.11 -0.51
CA ALA A 338 -3.94 0.90 -0.22
C ALA A 338 -4.21 -0.24 0.78
N SER A 339 -3.21 -1.05 1.15
CA SER A 339 -3.42 -2.24 1.99
C SER A 339 -3.98 -1.91 3.38
N GLY A 340 -3.56 -0.79 4.01
CA GLY A 340 -4.11 -0.34 5.27
C GLY A 340 -5.60 0.03 5.15
N PHE A 341 -5.97 0.72 4.08
CA PHE A 341 -7.35 1.10 3.79
C PHE A 341 -8.23 -0.12 3.48
N ALA A 342 -7.67 -1.12 2.79
CA ALA A 342 -8.35 -2.38 2.50
C ALA A 342 -8.76 -3.10 3.79
N MET A 343 -7.89 -3.13 4.79
CA MET A 343 -8.21 -3.73 6.09
C MET A 343 -9.25 -2.89 6.86
N ILE A 344 -9.15 -1.56 6.83
CA ILE A 344 -10.14 -0.67 7.46
C ILE A 344 -11.52 -0.88 6.82
N GLU A 345 -11.62 -0.84 5.48
CA GLU A 345 -12.89 -1.00 4.77
C GLU A 345 -13.56 -2.31 5.10
N GLU A 346 -12.83 -3.42 4.99
CA GLU A 346 -13.39 -4.75 5.23
C GLU A 346 -13.80 -4.95 6.70
N LEU A 347 -13.00 -4.44 7.64
CA LEU A 347 -13.31 -4.56 9.07
C LEU A 347 -14.52 -3.69 9.47
N MET A 348 -14.62 -2.46 8.93
CA MET A 348 -15.77 -1.57 9.19
C MET A 348 -17.12 -2.21 8.81
N TYR A 349 -17.15 -2.95 7.71
CA TYR A 349 -18.37 -3.58 7.20
C TYR A 349 -18.52 -5.06 7.57
N SER A 350 -17.61 -5.60 8.38
CA SER A 350 -17.62 -7.02 8.77
C SER A 350 -18.71 -7.40 9.79
N GLY A 351 -19.32 -6.42 10.47
CA GLY A 351 -20.22 -6.63 11.60
C GLY A 351 -19.53 -7.14 12.88
N ARG A 352 -18.19 -7.10 12.93
CA ARG A 352 -17.39 -7.62 14.07
C ARG A 352 -16.99 -6.53 15.07
N LEU A 353 -17.13 -5.26 14.71
CA LEU A 353 -16.71 -4.15 15.54
C LEU A 353 -17.75 -3.79 16.59
N GLU A 354 -17.30 -3.57 17.82
CA GLU A 354 -18.09 -3.13 18.95
C GLU A 354 -17.65 -1.73 19.39
N LYS A 355 -18.61 -0.90 19.79
CA LYS A 355 -18.35 0.46 20.27
C LYS A 355 -17.34 0.49 21.42
N GLY A 356 -16.37 1.38 21.32
CA GLY A 356 -15.30 1.55 22.30
C GLY A 356 -14.06 0.72 22.03
N GLN A 357 -14.11 -0.28 21.14
CA GLN A 357 -12.93 -1.07 20.76
C GLN A 357 -11.86 -0.17 20.11
N LYS A 358 -10.60 -0.47 20.38
CA LYS A 358 -9.44 0.22 19.81
C LYS A 358 -8.78 -0.59 18.71
N ILE A 359 -8.53 0.07 17.61
CA ILE A 359 -7.91 -0.48 16.41
C ILE A 359 -6.54 0.17 16.21
N LEU A 360 -5.49 -0.63 16.19
CA LEU A 360 -4.13 -0.17 15.84
C LEU A 360 -3.80 -0.65 14.42
N MET A 361 -3.65 0.29 13.49
CA MET A 361 -3.14 0.00 12.15
C MET A 361 -1.63 0.24 12.12
N MET A 362 -0.89 -0.67 11.48
CA MET A 362 0.56 -0.57 11.23
C MET A 362 0.83 -0.72 9.73
N ILE A 363 1.52 0.26 9.16
CA ILE A 363 1.98 0.21 7.76
C ILE A 363 3.50 0.34 7.75
N PRO A 364 4.26 -0.76 7.70
CA PRO A 364 5.69 -0.73 7.41
C PRO A 364 5.92 -0.50 5.92
N GLU A 365 6.86 0.35 5.58
CA GLU A 365 7.29 0.62 4.22
C GLU A 365 8.73 0.19 4.01
N SER A 366 8.95 -0.71 3.06
CA SER A 366 10.28 -1.26 2.79
C SER A 366 11.12 -0.43 1.83
N ALA A 367 10.60 0.61 1.19
CA ALA A 367 11.37 1.37 0.21
C ALA A 367 12.67 1.93 0.81
N ARG A 368 12.56 2.61 1.93
CA ARG A 368 13.69 3.05 2.75
C ARG A 368 13.33 3.14 4.24
N PHE A 369 12.52 2.18 4.70
CA PHE A 369 12.11 1.98 6.09
C PHE A 369 11.41 3.18 6.72
N SER A 370 10.22 3.47 6.22
CA SER A 370 9.24 4.35 6.86
C SER A 370 8.14 3.53 7.53
N TYR A 371 7.49 4.10 8.53
CA TYR A 371 6.39 3.45 9.25
C TYR A 371 5.28 4.44 9.51
N CYS A 372 4.04 4.01 9.27
CA CYS A 372 2.84 4.72 9.68
C CYS A 372 2.08 3.87 10.69
N TYR A 373 1.75 4.46 11.84
CA TYR A 373 0.83 3.89 12.81
C TYR A 373 -0.37 4.80 12.99
N CYS A 374 -1.55 4.20 13.13
CA CYS A 374 -2.79 4.91 13.40
C CYS A 374 -3.59 4.19 14.47
N MET A 375 -3.94 4.91 15.55
CA MET A 375 -4.87 4.42 16.55
C MET A 375 -6.25 5.01 16.30
N MET A 376 -7.26 4.15 16.29
CA MET A 376 -8.66 4.50 16.10
C MET A 376 -9.52 3.89 17.19
N THR A 377 -10.64 4.52 17.50
CA THR A 377 -11.66 4.02 18.43
C THR A 377 -12.98 3.86 17.67
N VAL A 378 -13.64 2.73 17.84
CA VAL A 378 -14.97 2.45 17.25
C VAL A 378 -16.04 3.27 17.96
N CYS A 379 -16.90 3.95 17.19
CA CYS A 379 -17.96 4.85 17.67
C CYS A 379 -19.35 4.41 17.21
#